data_d52071442fb614666f5cac2c9cd8e381
#
_entry.id   d52071442fb614666f5cac2c9cd8e381
#
_cell.length_a   1.000
_cell.length_b   1.000
_cell.length_c   1.000
_cell.angle_alpha   90.00
_cell.angle_beta   90.00
_cell.angle_gamma   90.00
#
_symmetry.space_group_name_H-M   'P 1'
#
loop_
_entity.id
_entity.type
_entity.pdbx_description
1 polymer ?
#
loop_
_entity_poly.entity_id
_entity_poly.type
_entity_poly.pdbx_seq_one_letter_code
_entity_poly.pdbx_strand_id
1 'polypeptide(L)'
;MIPMKKPLLDVIFASEKRMNTLLLLHDGPKEMEYILRSLKATRQALLPQVRILEDHRLVTGSNDVYGLTHIGKLLVDKMSPLMGTLEVFNDYTDYWGTHNLDFIPPHLFERLRELGKCKEVNLTLTESYQLNQEIVRTTFMSEAFYVITSFFHPDYPAVFTDMVQKDVKLYIITTKNVVDTMRTYHYEVFDRLLNSKSFNLFVHSKEMGIQVVAHNDHCLLLRLLTSEGHIDINHMLCFSPESLVWGKELFQHYLKNSQPVTEL
;
A
#
# COMPACT_ATOMS: atom_id res chain seq x y z
N MET A 1 42.80 12.01 -25.58
CA MET A 1 41.74 12.45 -24.65
C MET A 1 40.79 11.28 -24.52
N ILE A 2 40.75 10.60 -23.38
CA ILE A 2 39.81 9.49 -23.13
C ILE A 2 38.40 10.15 -23.11
N PRO A 3 37.45 9.72 -23.95
CA PRO A 3 36.11 10.26 -23.89
C PRO A 3 35.52 10.01 -22.49
N MET A 4 35.14 11.06 -21.81
CA MET A 4 34.49 10.95 -20.50
C MET A 4 33.20 10.12 -20.69
N LYS A 5 33.16 8.91 -20.11
CA LYS A 5 31.93 8.11 -20.12
C LYS A 5 30.84 8.87 -19.36
N LYS A 6 29.63 8.83 -19.90
CA LYS A 6 28.46 9.41 -19.19
C LYS A 6 28.31 8.80 -17.79
N PRO A 7 27.89 9.58 -16.79
CA PRO A 7 27.59 9.06 -15.47
C PRO A 7 26.55 7.91 -15.54
N LEU A 8 26.74 6.87 -14.73
CA LEU A 8 25.81 5.71 -14.74
C LEU A 8 24.37 6.10 -14.44
N LEU A 9 24.17 7.12 -13.61
CA LEU A 9 22.84 7.67 -13.33
C LEU A 9 22.12 8.10 -14.61
N ASP A 10 22.79 8.88 -15.46
CA ASP A 10 22.23 9.34 -16.73
C ASP A 10 22.05 8.18 -17.72
N VAL A 11 22.99 7.22 -17.70
CA VAL A 11 22.89 6.03 -18.55
C VAL A 11 21.63 5.23 -18.22
N ILE A 12 21.30 5.08 -16.96
CA ILE A 12 20.15 4.29 -16.52
C ILE A 12 18.84 5.09 -16.68
N PHE A 13 18.76 6.27 -16.08
CA PHE A 13 17.48 6.98 -15.90
C PHE A 13 17.11 7.96 -17.03
N ALA A 14 18.05 8.41 -17.85
CA ALA A 14 17.73 9.29 -18.97
C ALA A 14 17.03 8.59 -20.16
N SER A 15 16.76 7.30 -20.07
CA SER A 15 16.02 6.56 -21.08
C SER A 15 15.17 5.46 -20.45
N GLU A 16 13.87 5.61 -20.57
CA GLU A 16 12.89 4.63 -20.14
C GLU A 16 13.16 3.23 -20.73
N LYS A 17 13.58 3.16 -21.98
CA LYS A 17 13.94 1.88 -22.63
C LYS A 17 15.13 1.19 -21.95
N ARG A 18 16.16 1.95 -21.53
CA ARG A 18 17.32 1.37 -20.82
C ARG A 18 16.93 0.90 -19.44
N MET A 19 16.22 1.75 -18.71
CA MET A 19 15.72 1.44 -17.36
C MET A 19 14.86 0.18 -17.38
N ASN A 20 13.84 0.14 -18.26
CA ASN A 20 12.92 -1.00 -18.33
C ASN A 20 13.61 -2.27 -18.85
N THR A 21 14.63 -2.16 -19.73
CA THR A 21 15.44 -3.31 -20.14
C THR A 21 16.19 -3.91 -18.93
N LEU A 22 16.83 -3.07 -18.13
CA LEU A 22 17.53 -3.52 -16.92
C LEU A 22 16.59 -4.22 -15.94
N LEU A 23 15.42 -3.64 -15.67
CA LEU A 23 14.40 -4.22 -14.79
C LEU A 23 13.89 -5.56 -15.34
N LEU A 24 13.62 -5.65 -16.65
CA LEU A 24 13.13 -6.88 -17.27
C LEU A 24 14.16 -8.03 -17.21
N LEU A 25 15.45 -7.71 -17.26
CA LEU A 25 16.55 -8.68 -17.16
C LEU A 25 16.86 -9.11 -15.70
N HIS A 26 16.19 -8.54 -14.72
CA HIS A 26 16.36 -8.92 -13.30
C HIS A 26 16.04 -10.39 -13.05
N ASP A 27 14.98 -10.90 -13.69
CA ASP A 27 14.53 -12.30 -13.57
C ASP A 27 15.38 -13.29 -14.40
N GLY A 28 16.49 -12.83 -14.97
CA GLY A 28 17.40 -13.65 -15.74
C GLY A 28 17.51 -13.25 -17.22
N PRO A 29 18.42 -13.91 -17.97
CA PRO A 29 18.63 -13.61 -19.38
C PRO A 29 17.38 -13.81 -20.23
N LYS A 30 17.21 -12.93 -21.26
CA LYS A 30 16.06 -12.93 -22.16
C LYS A 30 16.53 -12.79 -23.61
N GLU A 31 15.80 -13.41 -24.53
CA GLU A 31 15.97 -13.20 -25.97
C GLU A 31 15.48 -11.80 -26.37
N MET A 32 16.11 -11.20 -27.38
CA MET A 32 15.72 -9.88 -27.89
C MET A 32 14.24 -9.82 -28.27
N GLU A 33 13.70 -10.85 -28.91
CA GLU A 33 12.28 -10.93 -29.28
C GLU A 33 11.35 -10.82 -28.05
N TYR A 34 11.72 -11.47 -26.94
CA TYR A 34 10.99 -11.37 -25.68
C TYR A 34 11.03 -9.93 -25.14
N ILE A 35 12.21 -9.30 -25.14
CA ILE A 35 12.39 -7.91 -24.66
C ILE A 35 11.58 -6.94 -25.49
N LEU A 36 11.60 -7.08 -26.85
CA LEU A 36 10.84 -6.24 -27.75
C LEU A 36 9.33 -6.31 -27.50
N ARG A 37 8.79 -7.52 -27.31
CA ARG A 37 7.37 -7.74 -27.00
C ARG A 37 6.99 -7.14 -25.66
N SER A 38 7.79 -7.40 -24.64
CA SER A 38 7.53 -6.93 -23.26
C SER A 38 7.55 -5.40 -23.17
N LEU A 39 8.50 -4.75 -23.87
CA LEU A 39 8.65 -3.29 -23.87
C LEU A 39 7.85 -2.59 -24.98
N LYS A 40 7.09 -3.35 -25.79
CA LYS A 40 6.35 -2.83 -26.97
C LYS A 40 7.24 -1.94 -27.84
N ALA A 41 8.47 -2.35 -28.06
CA ALA A 41 9.48 -1.58 -28.79
C ALA A 41 9.90 -2.27 -30.09
N THR A 42 10.35 -1.47 -31.05
CA THR A 42 10.97 -2.01 -32.26
C THR A 42 12.47 -2.28 -32.03
N ARG A 43 13.04 -3.25 -32.79
CA ARG A 43 14.46 -3.58 -32.70
C ARG A 43 15.34 -2.36 -33.01
N GLN A 44 14.95 -1.54 -34.03
CA GLN A 44 15.67 -0.32 -34.36
C GLN A 44 15.73 0.70 -33.23
N ALA A 45 14.68 0.79 -32.40
CA ALA A 45 14.62 1.71 -31.28
C ALA A 45 15.32 1.16 -30.02
N LEU A 46 15.34 -0.16 -29.82
CA LEU A 46 15.85 -0.78 -28.60
C LEU A 46 17.33 -1.16 -28.70
N LEU A 47 17.78 -1.74 -29.81
CA LEU A 47 19.14 -2.24 -29.95
C LEU A 47 20.23 -1.18 -29.66
N PRO A 48 20.11 0.09 -30.11
CA PRO A 48 21.08 1.12 -29.73
C PRO A 48 21.12 1.37 -28.22
N GLN A 49 19.97 1.24 -27.52
CA GLN A 49 19.89 1.44 -26.08
C GLN A 49 20.55 0.26 -25.32
N VAL A 50 20.35 -0.97 -25.79
CA VAL A 50 21.01 -2.15 -25.23
C VAL A 50 22.51 -2.05 -25.40
N ARG A 51 23.01 -1.61 -26.59
CA ARG A 51 24.46 -1.39 -26.83
C ARG A 51 25.07 -0.38 -25.83
N ILE A 52 24.34 0.70 -25.51
CA ILE A 52 24.81 1.66 -24.48
C ILE A 52 24.96 0.95 -23.13
N LEU A 53 24.05 0.05 -22.76
CA LEU A 53 24.15 -0.72 -21.54
C LEU A 53 25.34 -1.71 -21.55
N GLU A 54 25.62 -2.33 -22.73
CA GLU A 54 26.78 -3.20 -22.92
C GLU A 54 28.10 -2.41 -22.83
N ASP A 55 28.18 -1.24 -23.46
CA ASP A 55 29.35 -0.34 -23.41
C ASP A 55 29.69 0.08 -21.95
N HIS A 56 28.67 0.21 -21.12
CA HIS A 56 28.80 0.52 -19.69
C HIS A 56 28.89 -0.72 -18.81
N ARG A 57 28.99 -1.91 -19.38
CA ARG A 57 29.14 -3.18 -18.65
C ARG A 57 27.99 -3.49 -17.69
N LEU A 58 26.78 -3.04 -17.99
CA LEU A 58 25.59 -3.35 -17.21
C LEU A 58 24.87 -4.59 -17.74
N VAL A 59 24.93 -4.80 -19.06
CA VAL A 59 24.35 -5.92 -19.77
C VAL A 59 25.44 -6.62 -20.58
N THR A 60 25.26 -7.90 -20.80
CA THR A 60 26.05 -8.69 -21.75
C THR A 60 25.11 -9.43 -22.69
N GLY A 61 25.47 -9.56 -23.97
CA GLY A 61 24.70 -10.26 -24.98
C GLY A 61 25.53 -11.29 -25.75
N SER A 62 24.89 -12.43 -26.06
CA SER A 62 25.43 -13.46 -26.95
C SER A 62 24.29 -14.16 -27.66
N ASN A 63 24.40 -14.37 -28.96
CA ASN A 63 23.39 -15.06 -29.77
C ASN A 63 21.99 -14.51 -29.63
N ASP A 64 21.87 -13.18 -29.59
CA ASP A 64 20.60 -12.44 -29.43
C ASP A 64 19.92 -12.65 -28.05
N VAL A 65 20.61 -13.24 -27.07
CA VAL A 65 20.21 -13.39 -25.67
C VAL A 65 21.01 -12.39 -24.82
N TYR A 66 20.30 -11.62 -23.99
CA TYR A 66 20.87 -10.56 -23.14
C TYR A 66 20.63 -10.85 -21.69
N GLY A 67 21.60 -10.55 -20.83
CA GLY A 67 21.52 -10.74 -19.38
C GLY A 67 22.27 -9.64 -18.64
N LEU A 68 21.97 -9.48 -17.36
CA LEU A 68 22.69 -8.55 -16.50
C LEU A 68 24.10 -9.06 -16.20
N THR A 69 25.06 -8.16 -16.21
CA THR A 69 26.38 -8.43 -15.59
C THR A 69 26.26 -8.42 -14.06
N HIS A 70 27.32 -8.78 -13.35
CA HIS A 70 27.33 -8.67 -11.87
C HIS A 70 27.08 -7.22 -11.39
N ILE A 71 27.65 -6.22 -12.10
CA ILE A 71 27.43 -4.81 -11.78
C ILE A 71 25.98 -4.43 -12.10
N GLY A 72 25.48 -4.85 -13.29
CA GLY A 72 24.08 -4.63 -13.68
C GLY A 72 23.10 -5.20 -12.66
N LYS A 73 23.33 -6.43 -12.20
CA LYS A 73 22.50 -7.07 -11.19
C LYS A 73 22.50 -6.29 -9.87
N LEU A 74 23.69 -5.93 -9.35
CA LEU A 74 23.81 -5.15 -8.12
C LEU A 74 23.03 -3.83 -8.18
N LEU A 75 23.09 -3.13 -9.35
CA LEU A 75 22.37 -1.87 -9.53
C LEU A 75 20.86 -2.10 -9.62
N VAL A 76 20.41 -3.12 -10.35
CA VAL A 76 18.98 -3.44 -10.48
C VAL A 76 18.39 -3.87 -9.14
N ASP A 77 19.12 -4.64 -8.33
CA ASP A 77 18.69 -5.02 -6.97
C ASP A 77 18.41 -3.79 -6.09
N LYS A 78 19.11 -2.66 -6.30
CA LYS A 78 18.84 -1.39 -5.59
C LYS A 78 17.81 -0.53 -6.30
N MET A 79 17.75 -0.57 -7.60
CA MET A 79 16.83 0.23 -8.41
C MET A 79 15.39 -0.29 -8.33
N SER A 80 15.19 -1.61 -8.33
CA SER A 80 13.85 -2.21 -8.33
C SER A 80 13.00 -1.77 -7.11
N PRO A 81 13.49 -1.80 -5.86
CA PRO A 81 12.74 -1.27 -4.72
C PRO A 81 12.42 0.23 -4.84
N LEU A 82 13.38 1.03 -5.35
CA LEU A 82 13.16 2.46 -5.58
C LEU A 82 12.04 2.70 -6.59
N MET A 83 12.04 1.95 -7.72
CA MET A 83 11.00 2.07 -8.74
C MET A 83 9.62 1.72 -8.20
N GLY A 84 9.51 0.65 -7.40
CA GLY A 84 8.26 0.30 -6.73
C GLY A 84 7.78 1.38 -5.75
N THR A 85 8.70 2.03 -5.03
CA THR A 85 8.37 3.16 -4.15
C THR A 85 7.87 4.37 -4.94
N LEU A 86 8.53 4.71 -6.05
CA LEU A 86 8.09 5.79 -6.94
C LEU A 86 6.71 5.52 -7.53
N GLU A 87 6.40 4.27 -7.86
CA GLU A 87 5.09 3.89 -8.40
C GLU A 87 3.94 4.17 -7.42
N VAL A 88 4.16 4.00 -6.12
CA VAL A 88 3.16 4.33 -5.09
C VAL A 88 2.83 5.82 -5.07
N PHE A 89 3.84 6.67 -5.29
CA PHE A 89 3.68 8.13 -5.15
C PHE A 89 3.36 8.86 -6.45
N ASN A 90 3.73 8.32 -7.62
CA ASN A 90 3.68 9.04 -8.90
C ASN A 90 2.32 9.65 -9.24
N ASP A 91 1.25 8.87 -9.09
CA ASP A 91 -0.09 9.31 -9.51
C ASP A 91 -0.77 10.21 -8.46
N TYR A 92 -0.28 10.20 -7.19
CA TYR A 92 -0.95 10.82 -6.04
C TYR A 92 0.03 11.54 -5.11
N THR A 93 1.02 12.22 -5.68
CA THR A 93 2.07 12.94 -4.93
C THR A 93 1.48 13.96 -3.96
N ASP A 94 0.40 14.65 -4.36
CA ASP A 94 -0.25 15.67 -3.53
C ASP A 94 -0.90 15.03 -2.30
N TYR A 95 -1.62 13.90 -2.47
CA TYR A 95 -2.20 13.18 -1.35
C TYR A 95 -1.12 12.74 -0.36
N TRP A 96 -0.10 12.02 -0.82
CA TRP A 96 0.96 11.51 0.03
C TRP A 96 1.80 12.62 0.68
N GLY A 97 2.03 13.72 -0.03
CA GLY A 97 2.83 14.86 0.44
C GLY A 97 2.13 15.77 1.45
N THR A 98 0.81 15.72 1.55
CA THR A 98 0.00 16.55 2.45
C THR A 98 -0.57 15.80 3.65
N HIS A 99 -0.37 14.48 3.73
CA HIS A 99 -0.92 13.65 4.79
C HIS A 99 0.16 13.15 5.76
N ASN A 100 -0.28 12.85 6.98
CA ASN A 100 0.59 12.31 8.02
C ASN A 100 0.90 10.84 7.76
N LEU A 101 2.17 10.49 7.73
CA LEU A 101 2.68 9.12 7.58
C LEU A 101 3.44 8.64 8.85
N ASP A 102 3.56 9.47 9.89
CA ASP A 102 4.34 9.15 11.10
C ASP A 102 3.77 7.97 11.90
N PHE A 103 2.52 7.62 11.64
CA PHE A 103 1.89 6.44 12.26
C PHE A 103 2.44 5.13 11.70
N ILE A 104 3.12 5.15 10.57
CA ILE A 104 3.67 3.95 9.93
C ILE A 104 4.99 3.59 10.60
N PRO A 105 5.12 2.39 11.21
CA PRO A 105 6.37 1.99 11.83
C PRO A 105 7.50 1.88 10.79
N PRO A 106 8.77 2.18 11.17
CA PRO A 106 9.88 2.28 10.22
C PRO A 106 10.04 1.08 9.29
N HIS A 107 9.88 -0.14 9.81
CA HIS A 107 10.02 -1.37 9.01
C HIS A 107 8.93 -1.54 7.93
N LEU A 108 7.74 -0.95 8.13
CA LEU A 108 6.68 -0.91 7.12
C LEU A 108 6.82 0.30 6.20
N PHE A 109 7.34 1.41 6.72
CA PHE A 109 7.62 2.60 5.92
C PHE A 109 8.65 2.31 4.82
N GLU A 110 9.71 1.56 5.13
CA GLU A 110 10.71 1.10 4.15
C GLU A 110 10.13 0.16 3.09
N ARG A 111 8.95 -0.40 3.34
CA ARG A 111 8.23 -1.34 2.48
C ARG A 111 6.98 -0.75 1.83
N LEU A 112 6.83 0.58 1.79
CA LEU A 112 5.67 1.24 1.17
C LEU A 112 5.41 0.81 -0.27
N ARG A 113 6.45 0.38 -1.01
CA ARG A 113 6.31 -0.19 -2.35
C ARG A 113 5.33 -1.39 -2.41
N GLU A 114 5.10 -2.07 -1.28
CA GLU A 114 4.19 -3.21 -1.19
C GLU A 114 2.71 -2.80 -1.26
N LEU A 115 2.40 -1.52 -1.03
CA LEU A 115 1.07 -0.98 -1.30
C LEU A 115 0.70 -1.13 -2.78
N GLY A 116 1.71 -1.15 -3.67
CA GLY A 116 1.52 -1.25 -5.11
C GLY A 116 0.74 -0.06 -5.66
N LYS A 117 0.08 -0.27 -6.77
CA LYS A 117 -0.75 0.76 -7.38
C LYS A 117 -2.08 0.89 -6.63
N CYS A 118 -2.17 1.90 -5.78
CA CYS A 118 -3.41 2.27 -5.11
C CYS A 118 -4.28 3.16 -6.00
N LYS A 119 -5.55 3.31 -5.65
CA LYS A 119 -6.52 4.21 -6.27
C LYS A 119 -6.95 5.26 -5.25
N GLU A 120 -6.80 6.52 -5.57
CA GLU A 120 -7.41 7.60 -4.80
C GLU A 120 -8.92 7.64 -5.03
N VAL A 121 -9.66 7.78 -3.94
CA VAL A 121 -11.11 7.98 -3.94
C VAL A 121 -11.38 9.39 -3.43
N ASN A 122 -11.78 10.26 -4.35
CA ASN A 122 -12.16 11.65 -4.05
C ASN A 122 -13.67 11.69 -3.80
N LEU A 123 -14.06 12.07 -2.59
CA LEU A 123 -15.47 12.14 -2.19
C LEU A 123 -15.99 13.58 -2.23
N THR A 124 -17.24 13.71 -2.60
CA THR A 124 -18.00 14.95 -2.36
C THR A 124 -18.40 15.05 -0.88
N LEU A 125 -18.76 16.27 -0.42
CA LEU A 125 -19.24 16.45 0.97
C LEU A 125 -20.44 15.55 1.30
N THR A 126 -21.33 15.29 0.35
CA THR A 126 -22.47 14.40 0.55
C THR A 126 -22.04 12.93 0.72
N GLU A 127 -21.05 12.50 -0.03
CA GLU A 127 -20.52 11.13 0.04
C GLU A 127 -19.61 10.89 1.27
N SER A 128 -19.08 11.97 1.85
CA SER A 128 -18.19 11.89 3.03
C SER A 128 -18.86 11.27 4.26
N TYR A 129 -20.19 11.34 4.33
CA TYR A 129 -21.01 10.73 5.39
C TYR A 129 -21.28 9.24 5.18
N GLN A 130 -20.82 8.66 4.08
CA GLN A 130 -21.01 7.24 3.79
C GLN A 130 -19.72 6.46 3.99
N LEU A 131 -19.83 5.23 4.46
CA LEU A 131 -18.71 4.30 4.44
C LEU A 131 -18.36 3.95 2.98
N ASN A 132 -17.07 3.73 2.72
CA ASN A 132 -16.65 3.33 1.39
C ASN A 132 -17.33 2.02 0.97
N GLN A 133 -18.09 2.07 -0.14
CA GLN A 133 -18.92 0.97 -0.63
C GLN A 133 -18.08 -0.26 -0.99
N GLU A 134 -16.86 -0.06 -1.52
CA GLU A 134 -16.00 -1.17 -1.93
C GLU A 134 -15.49 -1.96 -0.73
N ILE A 135 -15.01 -1.27 0.33
CA ILE A 135 -14.54 -1.95 1.53
C ILE A 135 -15.71 -2.67 2.24
N VAL A 136 -16.89 -2.06 2.30
CA VAL A 136 -18.07 -2.68 2.91
C VAL A 136 -18.48 -3.93 2.12
N ARG A 137 -18.64 -3.80 0.79
CA ARG A 137 -19.04 -4.91 -0.09
C ARG A 137 -18.06 -6.09 -0.01
N THR A 138 -16.77 -5.82 -0.08
CA THR A 138 -15.74 -6.86 -0.05
C THR A 138 -15.60 -7.50 1.33
N THR A 139 -15.88 -6.75 2.41
CA THR A 139 -15.89 -7.30 3.77
C THR A 139 -16.96 -8.37 3.94
N PHE A 140 -18.13 -8.22 3.34
CA PHE A 140 -19.16 -9.27 3.38
C PHE A 140 -18.79 -10.55 2.62
N MET A 141 -17.72 -10.53 1.84
CA MET A 141 -17.16 -11.69 1.12
C MET A 141 -15.87 -12.22 1.78
N SER A 142 -15.47 -11.64 2.90
CA SER A 142 -14.21 -11.93 3.59
C SER A 142 -14.45 -12.73 4.86
N GLU A 143 -13.44 -13.50 5.29
CA GLU A 143 -13.48 -14.19 6.58
C GLU A 143 -13.31 -13.23 7.77
N ALA A 144 -12.53 -12.16 7.56
CA ALA A 144 -12.23 -11.21 8.61
C ALA A 144 -12.11 -9.76 8.09
N PHE A 145 -12.36 -8.83 8.98
CA PHE A 145 -12.20 -7.39 8.76
C PHE A 145 -11.40 -6.78 9.90
N TYR A 146 -10.35 -6.06 9.56
CA TYR A 146 -9.42 -5.44 10.50
C TYR A 146 -9.50 -3.92 10.35
N VAL A 147 -9.67 -3.22 11.46
CA VAL A 147 -9.82 -1.76 11.47
C VAL A 147 -8.92 -1.16 12.55
N ILE A 148 -8.17 -0.13 12.21
CA ILE A 148 -7.51 0.78 13.15
C ILE A 148 -8.15 2.14 12.94
N THR A 149 -8.75 2.73 13.96
CA THR A 149 -9.45 4.01 13.82
C THR A 149 -9.38 4.87 15.08
N SER A 150 -9.13 6.16 14.89
CA SER A 150 -9.32 7.19 15.92
C SER A 150 -10.64 7.95 15.74
N PHE A 151 -11.45 7.53 14.77
CA PHE A 151 -12.69 8.17 14.39
C PHE A 151 -13.88 7.23 14.59
N PHE A 152 -15.00 7.75 15.09
CA PHE A 152 -16.25 7.01 15.18
C PHE A 152 -17.20 7.41 14.05
N HIS A 153 -17.52 6.47 13.17
CA HIS A 153 -18.49 6.70 12.11
C HIS A 153 -19.90 6.36 12.59
N PRO A 154 -20.93 7.20 12.32
CA PRO A 154 -22.29 6.95 12.76
C PRO A 154 -22.88 5.60 12.30
N ASP A 155 -22.48 5.09 11.15
CA ASP A 155 -22.97 3.82 10.60
C ASP A 155 -22.29 2.59 11.20
N TYR A 156 -21.22 2.73 11.99
CA TYR A 156 -20.51 1.57 12.57
C TYR A 156 -21.41 0.63 13.36
N PRO A 157 -22.36 1.11 14.21
CA PRO A 157 -23.25 0.22 14.96
C PRO A 157 -24.05 -0.71 14.07
N ALA A 158 -24.63 -0.19 12.98
CA ALA A 158 -25.43 -0.96 12.04
C ALA A 158 -24.58 -1.92 11.21
N VAL A 159 -23.52 -1.39 10.57
CA VAL A 159 -22.67 -2.18 9.66
C VAL A 159 -21.92 -3.29 10.40
N PHE A 160 -21.41 -3.04 11.60
CA PHE A 160 -20.74 -4.08 12.39
C PHE A 160 -21.73 -5.16 12.86
N THR A 161 -22.95 -4.78 13.20
CA THR A 161 -24.01 -5.74 13.53
C THR A 161 -24.31 -6.65 12.33
N ASP A 162 -24.47 -6.09 11.14
CA ASP A 162 -24.75 -6.84 9.93
C ASP A 162 -23.58 -7.78 9.56
N MET A 163 -22.34 -7.32 9.71
CA MET A 163 -21.14 -8.12 9.45
C MET A 163 -21.04 -9.31 10.43
N VAL A 164 -21.26 -9.08 11.72
CA VAL A 164 -21.26 -10.14 12.73
C VAL A 164 -22.38 -11.16 12.50
N GLN A 165 -23.56 -10.72 12.09
CA GLN A 165 -24.68 -11.62 11.74
C GLN A 165 -24.37 -12.51 10.53
N LYS A 166 -23.42 -12.11 9.68
CA LYS A 166 -22.94 -12.87 8.53
C LYS A 166 -21.63 -13.62 8.82
N ASP A 167 -21.31 -13.83 10.09
CA ASP A 167 -20.14 -14.57 10.57
C ASP A 167 -18.78 -13.95 10.16
N VAL A 168 -18.73 -12.67 9.73
CA VAL A 168 -17.46 -11.97 9.52
C VAL A 168 -16.80 -11.69 10.86
N LYS A 169 -15.55 -12.07 11.02
CA LYS A 169 -14.76 -11.78 12.23
C LYS A 169 -14.25 -10.35 12.19
N LEU A 170 -14.65 -9.54 13.14
CA LEU A 170 -14.22 -8.13 13.26
C LEU A 170 -13.11 -8.00 14.30
N TYR A 171 -12.05 -7.30 13.91
CA TYR A 171 -10.94 -6.95 14.78
C TYR A 171 -10.73 -5.43 14.70
N ILE A 172 -11.01 -4.72 15.79
CA ILE A 172 -11.04 -3.26 15.80
C ILE A 172 -10.08 -2.76 16.86
N ILE A 173 -9.10 -1.95 16.46
CA ILE A 173 -8.24 -1.19 17.37
C ILE A 173 -8.69 0.26 17.33
N THR A 174 -8.94 0.85 18.49
CA THR A 174 -9.41 2.22 18.56
C THR A 174 -8.82 2.98 19.75
N THR A 175 -9.19 4.25 19.89
CA THR A 175 -8.79 5.10 21.03
C THR A 175 -9.81 5.02 22.17
N LYS A 176 -9.38 5.46 23.36
CA LYS A 176 -10.27 5.57 24.51
C LYS A 176 -11.48 6.47 24.22
N ASN A 177 -11.28 7.59 23.53
CA ASN A 177 -12.36 8.52 23.18
C ASN A 177 -13.45 7.87 22.34
N VAL A 178 -13.08 6.98 21.40
CA VAL A 178 -14.04 6.24 20.58
C VAL A 178 -14.80 5.22 21.43
N VAL A 179 -14.12 4.52 22.36
CA VAL A 179 -14.78 3.60 23.31
C VAL A 179 -15.76 4.37 24.22
N ASP A 180 -15.36 5.55 24.71
CA ASP A 180 -16.24 6.40 25.51
C ASP A 180 -17.46 6.89 24.71
N THR A 181 -17.31 7.16 23.41
CA THR A 181 -18.43 7.47 22.50
C THR A 181 -19.37 6.26 22.34
N MET A 182 -18.82 5.05 22.15
CA MET A 182 -19.61 3.81 22.08
C MET A 182 -20.41 3.62 23.37
N ARG A 183 -19.77 3.79 24.54
CA ARG A 183 -20.40 3.68 25.86
C ARG A 183 -21.53 4.69 26.07
N THR A 184 -21.31 5.94 25.66
CA THR A 184 -22.24 7.04 25.95
C THR A 184 -23.46 7.03 25.03
N TYR A 185 -23.27 6.75 23.74
CA TYR A 185 -24.30 6.97 22.71
C TYR A 185 -24.82 5.69 22.08
N HIS A 186 -24.10 4.55 22.22
CA HIS A 186 -24.40 3.32 21.50
C HIS A 186 -24.22 2.07 22.38
N TYR A 187 -24.37 2.21 23.70
CA TYR A 187 -24.12 1.16 24.68
C TYR A 187 -24.79 -0.16 24.32
N GLU A 188 -26.11 -0.18 24.11
CA GLU A 188 -26.88 -1.42 23.88
C GLU A 188 -26.40 -2.22 22.65
N VAL A 189 -25.94 -1.53 21.62
CA VAL A 189 -25.47 -2.20 20.39
C VAL A 189 -24.09 -2.78 20.60
N PHE A 190 -23.15 -2.00 21.16
CA PHE A 190 -21.79 -2.47 21.36
C PHE A 190 -21.66 -3.48 22.50
N ASP A 191 -22.51 -3.42 23.54
CA ASP A 191 -22.59 -4.45 24.57
C ASP A 191 -23.00 -5.81 23.96
N ARG A 192 -23.99 -5.83 23.07
CA ARG A 192 -24.37 -7.03 22.32
C ARG A 192 -23.26 -7.53 21.39
N LEU A 193 -22.55 -6.62 20.71
CA LEU A 193 -21.42 -6.97 19.86
C LEU A 193 -20.28 -7.59 20.64
N LEU A 194 -19.91 -7.02 21.79
CA LEU A 194 -18.85 -7.54 22.67
C LEU A 194 -19.15 -8.96 23.19
N ASN A 195 -20.41 -9.33 23.32
CA ASN A 195 -20.83 -10.68 23.68
C ASN A 195 -20.74 -11.68 22.50
N SER A 196 -20.44 -11.22 21.28
CA SER A 196 -20.23 -12.09 20.12
C SER A 196 -18.77 -12.52 19.99
N LYS A 197 -18.54 -13.80 19.67
CA LYS A 197 -17.20 -14.35 19.40
C LYS A 197 -16.57 -13.78 18.10
N SER A 198 -17.38 -13.19 17.23
CA SER A 198 -16.92 -12.62 15.97
C SER A 198 -16.56 -11.12 16.09
N PHE A 199 -16.75 -10.49 17.25
CA PHE A 199 -16.43 -9.08 17.46
C PHE A 199 -15.31 -8.93 18.50
N ASN A 200 -14.17 -8.37 18.09
CA ASN A 200 -12.99 -8.19 18.92
C ASN A 200 -12.60 -6.71 18.94
N LEU A 201 -12.80 -6.04 20.06
CA LEU A 201 -12.48 -4.63 20.25
C LEU A 201 -11.24 -4.49 21.13
N PHE A 202 -10.34 -3.59 20.72
CA PHE A 202 -9.12 -3.27 21.47
C PHE A 202 -8.97 -1.76 21.59
N VAL A 203 -8.50 -1.32 22.76
CA VAL A 203 -8.13 0.08 22.99
C VAL A 203 -6.63 0.24 22.97
N HIS A 204 -6.14 1.14 22.11
CA HIS A 204 -4.72 1.48 22.06
C HIS A 204 -4.37 2.49 23.16
N SER A 205 -3.19 2.31 23.78
CA SER A 205 -2.79 3.10 24.96
C SER A 205 -2.34 4.53 24.66
N LYS A 206 -2.04 4.83 23.38
CA LYS A 206 -1.53 6.13 22.92
C LYS A 206 -2.36 6.68 21.78
N GLU A 207 -2.19 7.96 21.49
CA GLU A 207 -2.67 8.53 20.22
C GLU A 207 -1.99 7.85 19.05
N MET A 208 -2.76 7.54 18.00
CA MET A 208 -2.27 6.75 16.88
C MET A 208 -1.92 7.58 15.65
N GLY A 209 -2.36 8.84 15.57
CA GLY A 209 -2.16 9.70 14.39
C GLY A 209 -2.81 9.16 13.11
N ILE A 210 -3.80 8.29 13.25
CA ILE A 210 -4.52 7.60 12.17
C ILE A 210 -5.96 8.07 12.17
N GLN A 211 -6.54 8.36 11.01
CA GLN A 211 -7.99 8.52 10.92
C GLN A 211 -8.65 7.14 10.81
N VAL A 212 -8.45 6.42 9.71
CA VAL A 212 -8.91 5.03 9.52
C VAL A 212 -7.93 4.28 8.63
N VAL A 213 -7.48 3.13 9.08
CA VAL A 213 -6.88 2.09 8.26
C VAL A 213 -7.73 0.84 8.40
N ALA A 214 -8.21 0.31 7.29
CA ALA A 214 -9.07 -0.87 7.30
C ALA A 214 -8.68 -1.83 6.18
N HIS A 215 -8.64 -3.13 6.47
CA HIS A 215 -8.39 -4.12 5.44
C HIS A 215 -9.22 -5.38 5.65
N ASN A 216 -9.48 -6.07 4.56
CA ASN A 216 -10.11 -7.37 4.49
C ASN A 216 -9.30 -8.28 3.54
N ASP A 217 -9.87 -9.39 3.06
CA ASP A 217 -9.19 -10.32 2.16
C ASP A 217 -9.04 -9.80 0.71
N HIS A 218 -9.57 -8.61 0.39
CA HIS A 218 -9.66 -8.07 -0.97
C HIS A 218 -9.02 -6.71 -1.16
N CYS A 219 -9.05 -5.85 -0.14
CA CYS A 219 -8.51 -4.49 -0.25
C CYS A 219 -8.06 -3.91 1.08
N LEU A 220 -7.16 -2.94 1.00
CA LEU A 220 -6.69 -2.10 2.08
C LEU A 220 -7.15 -0.65 1.82
N LEU A 221 -7.83 -0.06 2.78
CA LEU A 221 -8.23 1.35 2.80
C LEU A 221 -7.32 2.14 3.74
N LEU A 222 -6.79 3.26 3.25
CA LEU A 222 -6.00 4.22 4.00
C LEU A 222 -6.68 5.58 3.92
N ARG A 223 -7.37 6.00 4.99
CA ARG A 223 -7.88 7.36 5.16
C ARG A 223 -7.02 8.04 6.22
N LEU A 224 -6.21 8.98 5.77
CA LEU A 224 -5.15 9.58 6.56
C LEU A 224 -5.59 10.95 7.12
N LEU A 225 -5.00 11.36 8.22
CA LEU A 225 -5.06 12.75 8.65
C LEU A 225 -4.12 13.59 7.79
N THR A 226 -4.46 14.86 7.58
CA THR A 226 -3.51 15.81 6.99
C THR A 226 -2.27 15.96 7.88
N SER A 227 -1.19 16.52 7.34
CA SER A 227 0.03 16.83 8.10
C SER A 227 -0.21 17.77 9.29
N GLU A 228 -1.31 18.54 9.25
CA GLU A 228 -1.77 19.41 10.34
C GLU A 228 -2.67 18.70 11.36
N GLY A 229 -2.96 17.40 11.14
CA GLY A 229 -3.82 16.60 12.00
C GLY A 229 -5.32 16.76 11.76
N HIS A 230 -5.72 17.36 10.64
CA HIS A 230 -7.14 17.51 10.27
C HIS A 230 -7.68 16.26 9.56
N ILE A 231 -8.98 16.05 9.67
CA ILE A 231 -9.69 15.00 8.96
C ILE A 231 -9.73 15.33 7.46
N ASP A 232 -9.38 14.35 6.61
CA ASP A 232 -9.68 14.37 5.17
C ASP A 232 -10.72 13.31 4.83
N ILE A 233 -11.58 13.64 3.86
CA ILE A 233 -12.61 12.73 3.37
C ILE A 233 -12.07 11.81 2.28
N ASN A 234 -11.02 12.22 1.56
CA ASN A 234 -10.39 11.42 0.53
C ASN A 234 -9.59 10.27 1.14
N HIS A 235 -9.41 9.22 0.38
CA HIS A 235 -8.67 8.05 0.87
C HIS A 235 -8.11 7.23 -0.27
N MET A 236 -7.13 6.38 0.05
CA MET A 236 -6.53 5.44 -0.87
C MET A 236 -7.14 4.05 -0.70
N LEU A 237 -7.35 3.35 -1.81
CA LEU A 237 -7.67 1.91 -1.86
C LEU A 237 -6.55 1.17 -2.60
N CYS A 238 -5.97 0.17 -1.95
CA CYS A 238 -4.91 -0.67 -2.49
C CYS A 238 -5.41 -2.12 -2.58
N PHE A 239 -5.07 -2.83 -3.67
CA PHE A 239 -5.66 -4.13 -4.00
C PHE A 239 -4.60 -5.22 -4.23
N SER A 240 -3.30 -4.89 -4.15
CA SER A 240 -2.25 -5.88 -4.33
C SER A 240 -2.24 -6.88 -3.18
N PRO A 241 -1.93 -8.15 -3.40
CA PRO A 241 -1.78 -9.14 -2.31
C PRO A 241 -0.77 -8.68 -1.25
N GLU A 242 0.31 -8.00 -1.68
CA GLU A 242 1.34 -7.46 -0.80
C GLU A 242 0.79 -6.35 0.10
N SER A 243 -0.13 -5.50 -0.40
CA SER A 243 -0.78 -4.45 0.40
C SER A 243 -1.65 -5.02 1.51
N LEU A 244 -2.28 -6.17 1.28
CA LEU A 244 -3.07 -6.85 2.32
C LEU A 244 -2.18 -7.42 3.42
N VAL A 245 -1.03 -7.99 3.05
CA VAL A 245 -0.02 -8.46 4.03
C VAL A 245 0.53 -7.28 4.82
N TRP A 246 0.86 -6.18 4.15
CA TRP A 246 1.33 -4.94 4.77
C TRP A 246 0.29 -4.37 5.76
N GLY A 247 -0.99 -4.31 5.37
CA GLY A 247 -2.09 -3.87 6.24
C GLY A 247 -2.25 -4.75 7.48
N LYS A 248 -2.14 -6.07 7.31
CA LYS A 248 -2.19 -7.02 8.42
C LYS A 248 -1.02 -6.85 9.40
N GLU A 249 0.19 -6.63 8.88
CA GLU A 249 1.37 -6.37 9.72
C GLU A 249 1.24 -5.04 10.47
N LEU A 250 0.67 -4.00 9.84
CA LEU A 250 0.37 -2.74 10.52
C LEU A 250 -0.64 -2.96 11.66
N PHE A 251 -1.72 -3.70 11.41
CA PHE A 251 -2.69 -4.05 12.46
C PHE A 251 -2.01 -4.78 13.62
N GLN A 252 -1.18 -5.78 13.34
CA GLN A 252 -0.45 -6.53 14.35
C GLN A 252 0.53 -5.67 15.14
N HIS A 253 1.15 -4.65 14.51
CA HIS A 253 2.02 -3.70 15.21
C HIS A 253 1.23 -2.93 16.27
N TYR A 254 0.06 -2.40 15.94
CA TYR A 254 -0.78 -1.66 16.89
C TYR A 254 -1.39 -2.56 17.95
N LEU A 255 -1.75 -3.78 17.59
CA LEU A 255 -2.34 -4.75 18.53
C LEU A 255 -1.41 -5.06 19.72
N LYS A 256 -0.09 -5.10 19.51
CA LYS A 256 0.91 -5.37 20.57
C LYS A 256 0.82 -4.39 21.75
N ASN A 257 0.37 -3.16 21.50
CA ASN A 257 0.24 -2.11 22.51
C ASN A 257 -1.22 -1.76 22.80
N SER A 258 -2.14 -2.66 22.47
CA SER A 258 -3.57 -2.50 22.69
C SER A 258 -4.09 -3.51 23.70
N GLN A 259 -5.12 -3.14 24.44
CA GLN A 259 -5.75 -3.99 25.43
C GLN A 259 -7.16 -4.37 24.97
N PRO A 260 -7.59 -5.62 25.15
CA PRO A 260 -8.96 -6.02 24.81
C PRO A 260 -9.98 -5.27 25.65
N VAL A 261 -11.08 -4.88 25.02
CA VAL A 261 -12.26 -4.32 25.69
C VAL A 261 -13.29 -5.44 25.78
N THR A 262 -13.59 -5.89 27.00
CA THR A 262 -14.54 -6.98 27.27
C THR A 262 -15.88 -6.48 27.80
N GLU A 263 -15.94 -5.22 28.24
CA GLU A 263 -17.14 -4.52 28.72
C GLU A 263 -17.04 -3.02 28.42
N LEU A 264 -18.16 -2.33 28.27
CA LEU A 264 -18.22 -0.88 28.06
C LEU A 264 -18.46 -0.11 29.34
#